data_f9906a4fd41ef9a40676f142803230a8
#
_entry.id   f9906a4fd41ef9a40676f142803230a8
#
_cell.length_a   1.000
_cell.length_b   1.000
_cell.length_c   1.000
_cell.angle_alpha   90.00
_cell.angle_beta   90.00
_cell.angle_gamma   90.00
#
_symmetry.space_group_name_H-M   'P 1'
#
loop_
_entity.id
_entity.type
_entity.pdbx_description
1 polymer ?
#
loop_
_entity_poly.entity_id
_entity_poly.type
_entity_poly.pdbx_seq_one_letter_code
_entity_poly.pdbx_strand_id
1 'polypeptide(L)'
;MSGRILQGFSPTLLKRTREVRKPVSPKDGEQRELGSLIIIAYQSPDGLTRVKVRNWMRRAPCIRLCPNVCAFPHKHFHDETGRLINAGIFWEHVREFDENAVIIPRLVVVNSKAVDRLLAATEHRVIKEVESIIKGYKSLIQKIEQDEIDKVRSVKIVRSLKRRFILVKKVSAFYDEWLKLNLSTTVMKPYPTIRKARYLFEEKYGSASW
;
A
#
# COMPACT_ATOMS: atom_id res chain seq x y z
N MET A 1 45.14 -35.78 -39.90
CA MET A 1 46.10 -35.34 -38.87
C MET A 1 45.51 -34.20 -38.08
N SER A 2 45.65 -34.27 -36.80
CA SER A 2 45.41 -33.25 -35.78
C SER A 2 43.96 -32.96 -35.40
N GLY A 3 43.50 -33.71 -34.42
CA GLY A 3 42.35 -33.42 -33.61
C GLY A 3 42.61 -32.21 -32.65
N ARG A 4 41.57 -31.42 -32.39
CA ARG A 4 41.54 -30.51 -31.26
C ARG A 4 40.36 -30.89 -30.36
N ILE A 5 40.72 -31.31 -29.19
CA ILE A 5 39.89 -31.60 -28.05
C ILE A 5 39.34 -30.26 -27.51
N LEU A 6 38.02 -30.11 -27.49
CA LEU A 6 37.36 -29.02 -26.77
C LEU A 6 37.03 -29.53 -25.37
N GLN A 7 37.73 -29.04 -24.39
CA GLN A 7 37.52 -29.29 -22.98
C GLN A 7 36.22 -28.60 -22.50
N GLY A 8 35.51 -29.33 -21.70
CA GLY A 8 34.21 -28.94 -21.15
C GLY A 8 34.22 -27.73 -20.23
N PHE A 9 33.23 -26.90 -20.41
CA PHE A 9 32.80 -25.89 -19.43
C PHE A 9 31.72 -26.51 -18.52
N SER A 10 32.08 -26.75 -17.28
CA SER A 10 31.10 -27.04 -16.22
C SER A 10 30.47 -25.72 -15.73
N PRO A 11 29.16 -25.54 -15.85
CA PRO A 11 28.51 -24.42 -15.18
C PRO A 11 28.21 -24.80 -13.73
N THR A 12 29.07 -24.39 -12.82
CA THR A 12 28.76 -24.45 -11.39
C THR A 12 27.68 -23.42 -11.06
N LEU A 13 26.42 -23.88 -11.09
CA LEU A 13 25.24 -23.15 -10.66
C LEU A 13 25.37 -22.91 -9.14
N LEU A 14 25.87 -21.75 -8.77
CA LEU A 14 25.75 -21.21 -7.41
C LEU A 14 24.26 -21.02 -7.10
N LYS A 15 23.66 -22.04 -6.47
CA LYS A 15 22.39 -21.90 -5.76
C LYS A 15 22.61 -20.98 -4.57
N ARG A 16 22.46 -19.68 -4.76
CA ARG A 16 22.22 -18.73 -3.66
C ARG A 16 20.82 -19.02 -3.11
N THR A 17 20.71 -19.90 -2.15
CA THR A 17 19.56 -20.00 -1.26
C THR A 17 19.44 -18.66 -0.55
N ARG A 18 18.50 -17.82 -1.02
CA ARG A 18 18.03 -16.67 -0.26
C ARG A 18 17.35 -17.24 0.98
N GLU A 19 18.06 -17.21 2.10
CA GLU A 19 17.42 -17.39 3.41
C GLU A 19 16.27 -16.38 3.51
N VAL A 20 15.06 -16.89 3.51
CA VAL A 20 13.87 -16.13 3.88
C VAL A 20 14.04 -15.81 5.35
N ARG A 21 14.55 -14.62 5.66
CA ARG A 21 14.57 -14.14 7.05
C ARG A 21 13.16 -14.21 7.59
N LYS A 22 12.95 -15.12 8.55
CA LYS A 22 11.73 -15.17 9.35
C LYS A 22 11.50 -13.74 9.89
N PRO A 23 10.23 -13.27 9.95
CA PRO A 23 9.94 -11.99 10.59
C PRO A 23 10.52 -12.06 12.01
N VAL A 24 11.41 -11.11 12.32
CA VAL A 24 11.97 -10.98 13.65
C VAL A 24 10.84 -10.59 14.56
N SER A 25 10.33 -11.54 15.35
CA SER A 25 9.45 -11.22 16.46
C SER A 25 10.21 -10.26 17.37
N PRO A 26 9.60 -9.12 17.80
CA PRO A 26 10.26 -8.22 18.73
C PRO A 26 10.70 -9.05 19.95
N LYS A 27 11.92 -8.79 20.41
CA LYS A 27 12.42 -9.41 21.65
C LYS A 27 11.43 -9.06 22.75
N ASP A 28 11.04 -10.08 23.53
CA ASP A 28 10.13 -9.92 24.67
C ASP A 28 10.65 -8.79 25.56
N GLY A 29 9.87 -7.71 25.66
CA GLY A 29 10.18 -6.54 26.47
C GLY A 29 10.28 -5.20 25.73
N GLU A 30 10.41 -5.14 24.41
CA GLU A 30 10.39 -3.87 23.69
C GLU A 30 8.95 -3.37 23.53
N GLN A 31 8.56 -2.39 24.33
CA GLN A 31 7.27 -1.71 24.18
C GLN A 31 7.24 -1.00 22.83
N ARG A 32 6.36 -1.43 21.94
CA ARG A 32 6.08 -0.72 20.70
C ARG A 32 5.36 0.57 21.01
N GLU A 33 5.98 1.69 20.70
CA GLU A 33 5.38 3.00 20.88
C GLU A 33 4.92 3.58 19.53
N LEU A 34 3.72 4.14 19.49
CA LEU A 34 3.23 4.89 18.32
C LEU A 34 3.82 6.29 18.25
N GLY A 35 4.48 6.72 19.30
CA GLY A 35 4.94 8.08 19.48
C GLY A 35 3.79 9.08 19.69
N SER A 36 4.09 10.36 19.56
CA SER A 36 3.08 11.42 19.65
C SER A 36 2.26 11.48 18.36
N LEU A 37 0.94 11.57 18.50
CA LEU A 37 -0.03 11.58 17.42
C LEU A 37 -0.86 12.86 17.42
N ILE A 38 -1.29 13.30 16.24
CA ILE A 38 -2.30 14.34 16.05
C ILE A 38 -3.64 13.63 15.81
N ILE A 39 -4.63 13.89 16.61
CA ILE A 39 -5.96 13.30 16.47
C ILE A 39 -6.90 14.29 15.80
N ILE A 40 -7.67 13.79 14.84
CA ILE A 40 -8.77 14.51 14.21
C ILE A 40 -10.03 13.68 14.38
N ALA A 41 -11.02 14.26 15.04
CA ALA A 41 -12.35 13.70 15.27
C ALA A 41 -13.39 14.57 14.55
N TYR A 42 -14.33 13.95 13.86
CA TYR A 42 -15.35 14.63 13.06
C TYR A 42 -16.65 13.84 13.06
N GLN A 43 -17.76 14.52 12.73
CA GLN A 43 -19.06 13.87 12.60
C GLN A 43 -19.10 12.96 11.38
N SER A 44 -19.96 11.94 11.41
CA SER A 44 -20.08 11.02 10.28
C SER A 44 -20.63 11.75 9.05
N PRO A 45 -19.84 11.89 7.98
CA PRO A 45 -20.33 12.53 6.78
C PRO A 45 -21.36 11.62 6.08
N ASP A 46 -22.27 12.22 5.34
CA ASP A 46 -23.25 11.54 4.52
C ASP A 46 -22.81 11.35 3.05
N GLY A 47 -23.54 10.54 2.31
CA GLY A 47 -23.50 10.41 0.86
C GLY A 47 -22.11 10.55 0.22
N LEU A 48 -21.99 11.53 -0.65
CA LEU A 48 -20.78 11.80 -1.44
C LEU A 48 -19.59 12.25 -0.60
N THR A 49 -19.85 12.99 0.50
CA THR A 49 -18.80 13.45 1.43
C THR A 49 -18.12 12.27 2.10
N ARG A 50 -18.88 11.23 2.50
CA ARG A 50 -18.31 9.98 3.03
C ARG A 50 -17.35 9.30 2.05
N VAL A 51 -17.69 9.34 0.76
CA VAL A 51 -16.81 8.77 -0.29
C VAL A 51 -15.53 9.59 -0.43
N LYS A 52 -15.63 10.92 -0.41
CA LYS A 52 -14.46 11.82 -0.46
C LYS A 52 -13.52 11.58 0.73
N VAL A 53 -14.06 11.58 1.95
CA VAL A 53 -13.27 11.33 3.17
C VAL A 53 -12.60 9.96 3.13
N ARG A 54 -13.33 8.90 2.74
CA ARG A 54 -12.77 7.56 2.60
C ARG A 54 -11.63 7.51 1.59
N ASN A 55 -11.78 8.17 0.44
CA ASN A 55 -10.73 8.23 -0.58
C ASN A 55 -9.50 9.00 -0.07
N TRP A 56 -9.73 10.06 0.68
CA TRP A 56 -8.67 10.80 1.35
C TRP A 56 -7.91 9.93 2.35
N MET A 57 -8.62 9.24 3.23
CA MET A 57 -8.02 8.34 4.20
C MET A 57 -7.24 7.17 3.57
N ARG A 58 -7.63 6.73 2.37
CA ARG A 58 -6.85 5.72 1.63
C ARG A 58 -5.48 6.24 1.21
N ARG A 59 -5.36 7.53 0.96
CA ARG A 59 -4.12 8.19 0.52
C ARG A 59 -3.26 8.63 1.71
N ALA A 60 -3.87 8.86 2.85
CA ALA A 60 -3.19 9.35 4.04
C ALA A 60 -2.63 8.20 4.89
N PRO A 61 -1.36 8.27 5.31
CA PRO A 61 -0.82 7.36 6.31
C PRO A 61 -1.33 7.74 7.70
N CYS A 62 -2.56 7.35 8.01
CA CYS A 62 -3.20 7.58 9.29
C CYS A 62 -3.62 6.26 9.95
N ILE A 63 -3.72 6.25 11.25
CA ILE A 63 -4.30 5.17 12.04
C ILE A 63 -5.75 5.53 12.34
N ARG A 64 -6.68 4.66 12.04
CA ARG A 64 -8.08 4.85 12.42
C ARG A 64 -8.29 4.28 13.82
N LEU A 65 -8.58 5.15 14.78
CA LEU A 65 -8.80 4.75 16.17
C LEU A 65 -10.20 4.18 16.38
N CYS A 66 -11.20 4.85 15.80
CA CYS A 66 -12.60 4.42 15.78
C CYS A 66 -13.31 5.08 14.58
N PRO A 67 -14.61 4.83 14.33
CA PRO A 67 -15.34 5.58 13.32
C PRO A 67 -15.15 7.08 13.51
N ASN A 68 -14.78 7.78 12.43
CA ASN A 68 -14.61 9.24 12.38
C ASN A 68 -13.52 9.83 13.30
N VAL A 69 -12.61 9.01 13.81
CA VAL A 69 -11.44 9.45 14.58
C VAL A 69 -10.17 8.89 13.94
N CYS A 70 -9.31 9.80 13.47
CA CYS A 70 -8.07 9.46 12.80
C CYS A 70 -6.87 10.04 13.54
N ALA A 71 -5.81 9.25 13.64
CA ALA A 71 -4.55 9.64 14.23
C ALA A 71 -3.48 9.75 13.13
N PHE A 72 -2.76 10.86 13.14
CA PHE A 72 -1.66 11.16 12.22
C PHE A 72 -0.34 11.27 12.97
N PRO A 73 0.78 10.85 12.38
CA PRO A 73 2.10 11.14 12.92
C PRO A 73 2.47 12.61 12.70
N HIS A 74 3.40 13.12 13.49
CA HIS A 74 4.06 14.42 13.25
C HIS A 74 5.12 14.32 12.14
N LYS A 75 4.79 13.63 11.04
CA LYS A 75 5.68 13.44 9.88
C LYS A 75 4.98 13.89 8.61
N HIS A 76 5.77 14.36 7.65
CA HIS A 76 5.28 14.71 6.33
C HIS A 76 5.23 13.47 5.45
N PHE A 77 4.18 13.35 4.66
CA PHE A 77 4.02 12.31 3.65
C PHE A 77 3.63 12.95 2.32
N HIS A 78 4.23 12.49 1.23
CA HIS A 78 3.88 12.90 -0.12
C HIS A 78 3.32 11.71 -0.88
N ASP A 79 2.10 11.85 -1.42
CA ASP A 79 1.44 10.80 -2.19
C ASP A 79 2.16 10.51 -3.54
N GLU A 80 1.58 9.66 -4.35
CA GLU A 80 2.12 9.28 -5.66
C GLU A 80 2.21 10.45 -6.66
N THR A 81 1.49 11.53 -6.41
CA THR A 81 1.50 12.75 -7.23
C THR A 81 2.41 13.85 -6.66
N GLY A 82 3.09 13.58 -5.54
CA GLY A 82 3.93 14.56 -4.84
C GLY A 82 3.13 15.53 -3.95
N ARG A 83 1.84 15.35 -3.76
CA ARG A 83 1.04 16.18 -2.87
C ARG A 83 1.34 15.86 -1.42
N LEU A 84 1.56 16.90 -0.63
CA LEU A 84 1.68 16.76 0.81
C LEU A 84 0.35 16.27 1.40
N ILE A 85 0.44 15.28 2.26
CA ILE A 85 -0.69 14.74 3.02
C ILE A 85 -0.28 14.67 4.48
N ASN A 86 -0.93 15.47 5.31
CA ASN A 86 -0.69 15.50 6.76
C ASN A 86 -1.99 15.78 7.51
N ALA A 87 -1.92 15.88 8.83
CA ALA A 87 -3.06 16.17 9.68
C ALA A 87 -3.70 17.53 9.35
N GLY A 88 -2.90 18.57 9.09
CA GLY A 88 -3.41 19.92 8.79
C GLY A 88 -4.27 19.93 7.52
N ILE A 89 -3.77 19.38 6.42
CA ILE A 89 -4.53 19.32 5.17
C ILE A 89 -5.79 18.44 5.31
N PHE A 90 -5.70 17.33 6.07
CA PHE A 90 -6.89 16.52 6.35
C PHE A 90 -7.90 17.30 7.18
N TRP A 91 -7.43 18.07 8.17
CA TRP A 91 -8.25 18.95 8.98
C TRP A 91 -9.00 20.00 8.16
N GLU A 92 -8.32 20.68 7.24
CA GLU A 92 -8.95 21.65 6.34
C GLU A 92 -10.09 21.01 5.53
N HIS A 93 -9.87 19.83 4.98
CA HIS A 93 -10.94 19.12 4.23
C HIS A 93 -12.08 18.65 5.12
N VAL A 94 -11.81 18.30 6.37
CA VAL A 94 -12.87 17.91 7.31
C VAL A 94 -13.74 19.12 7.64
N ARG A 95 -13.14 20.29 7.85
CA ARG A 95 -13.88 21.52 8.17
C ARG A 95 -14.79 22.01 7.04
N GLU A 96 -14.56 21.59 5.81
CA GLU A 96 -15.48 21.90 4.69
C GLU A 96 -16.90 21.34 4.92
N PHE A 97 -17.06 20.30 5.74
CA PHE A 97 -18.35 19.65 5.99
C PHE A 97 -18.72 19.50 7.48
N ASP A 98 -17.78 19.74 8.38
CA ASP A 98 -17.98 19.66 9.84
C ASP A 98 -17.19 20.76 10.54
N GLU A 99 -17.84 21.88 10.78
CA GLU A 99 -17.25 23.04 11.48
C GLU A 99 -16.89 22.73 12.94
N ASN A 100 -17.55 21.73 13.53
CA ASN A 100 -17.36 21.31 14.92
C ASN A 100 -16.31 20.19 15.07
N ALA A 101 -15.64 19.82 13.98
CA ALA A 101 -14.57 18.85 14.06
C ALA A 101 -13.50 19.27 15.07
N VAL A 102 -12.93 18.30 15.79
CA VAL A 102 -11.95 18.54 16.85
C VAL A 102 -10.57 18.10 16.40
N ILE A 103 -9.57 18.95 16.62
CA ILE A 103 -8.16 18.59 16.48
C ILE A 103 -7.48 18.56 17.85
N ILE A 104 -6.85 17.45 18.17
CA ILE A 104 -5.99 17.30 19.35
C ILE A 104 -4.56 17.21 18.85
N PRO A 105 -3.73 18.24 19.08
CA PRO A 105 -2.41 18.32 18.45
C PRO A 105 -1.41 17.32 19.02
N ARG A 106 -1.68 16.76 20.19
CA ARG A 106 -0.77 15.81 20.83
C ARG A 106 -1.51 14.78 21.67
N LEU A 107 -1.35 13.51 21.31
CA LEU A 107 -1.86 12.37 22.06
C LEU A 107 -0.80 11.25 22.06
N VAL A 108 -0.63 10.59 23.21
CA VAL A 108 0.24 9.42 23.36
C VAL A 108 -0.60 8.23 23.79
N VAL A 109 -0.46 7.11 23.09
CA VAL A 109 -1.13 5.86 23.46
C VAL A 109 -0.19 5.06 24.35
N VAL A 110 -0.53 4.92 25.63
CA VAL A 110 0.31 4.26 26.65
C VAL A 110 -0.05 2.79 26.88
N ASN A 111 -1.22 2.34 26.43
CA ASN A 111 -1.67 0.97 26.64
C ASN A 111 -1.13 0.05 25.53
N SER A 112 -0.23 -0.88 25.87
CA SER A 112 0.41 -1.80 24.93
C SER A 112 -0.60 -2.62 24.11
N LYS A 113 -1.66 -3.17 24.74
CA LYS A 113 -2.72 -3.91 24.04
C LYS A 113 -3.48 -3.04 23.06
N ALA A 114 -3.68 -1.76 23.34
CA ALA A 114 -4.29 -0.81 22.42
C ALA A 114 -3.35 -0.54 21.24
N VAL A 115 -2.06 -0.34 21.50
CA VAL A 115 -1.03 -0.19 20.46
C VAL A 115 -1.03 -1.38 19.52
N ASP A 116 -0.95 -2.60 20.04
CA ASP A 116 -0.93 -3.83 19.22
C ASP A 116 -2.18 -3.96 18.33
N ARG A 117 -3.36 -3.66 18.88
CA ARG A 117 -4.62 -3.65 18.10
C ARG A 117 -4.59 -2.62 16.97
N LEU A 118 -4.06 -1.43 17.21
CA LEU A 118 -3.96 -0.38 16.20
C LEU A 118 -2.94 -0.75 15.12
N LEU A 119 -1.82 -1.35 15.48
CA LEU A 119 -0.82 -1.85 14.54
C LEU A 119 -1.40 -2.94 13.67
N ALA A 120 -2.06 -3.95 14.27
CA ALA A 120 -2.72 -5.04 13.53
C ALA A 120 -3.83 -4.53 12.60
N ALA A 121 -4.63 -3.55 13.02
CA ALA A 121 -5.64 -2.93 12.18
C ALA A 121 -5.03 -2.17 10.99
N THR A 122 -3.89 -1.51 11.19
CA THR A 122 -3.15 -0.80 10.15
C THR A 122 -2.55 -1.77 9.14
N GLU A 123 -1.91 -2.83 9.61
CA GLU A 123 -1.40 -3.91 8.77
C GLU A 123 -2.52 -4.56 7.93
N HIS A 124 -3.63 -4.93 8.55
CA HIS A 124 -4.77 -5.52 7.88
C HIS A 124 -5.36 -4.59 6.78
N ARG A 125 -5.36 -3.29 7.01
CA ARG A 125 -5.76 -2.31 6.01
C ARG A 125 -4.86 -2.37 4.77
N VAL A 126 -3.54 -2.43 4.94
CA VAL A 126 -2.59 -2.55 3.83
C VAL A 126 -2.78 -3.87 3.10
N ILE A 127 -2.94 -4.98 3.83
CA ILE A 127 -3.20 -6.30 3.24
C ILE A 127 -4.44 -6.25 2.35
N LYS A 128 -5.56 -5.71 2.83
CA LYS A 128 -6.81 -5.57 2.05
C LYS A 128 -6.62 -4.73 0.78
N GLU A 129 -5.86 -3.65 0.84
CA GLU A 129 -5.59 -2.84 -0.37
C GLU A 129 -4.74 -3.62 -1.38
N VAL A 130 -3.73 -4.37 -0.93
CA VAL A 130 -2.91 -5.24 -1.77
C VAL A 130 -3.76 -6.34 -2.43
N GLU A 131 -4.61 -7.01 -1.68
CA GLU A 131 -5.53 -8.03 -2.19
C GLU A 131 -6.52 -7.46 -3.22
N SER A 132 -7.05 -6.26 -2.96
CA SER A 132 -7.93 -5.56 -3.90
C SER A 132 -7.22 -5.23 -5.22
N ILE A 133 -5.93 -4.89 -5.17
CA ILE A 133 -5.11 -4.65 -6.37
C ILE A 133 -4.90 -5.96 -7.14
N ILE A 134 -4.55 -7.05 -6.44
CA ILE A 134 -4.41 -8.38 -7.05
C ILE A 134 -5.71 -8.81 -7.73
N LYS A 135 -6.85 -8.65 -7.04
CA LYS A 135 -8.17 -8.96 -7.60
C LYS A 135 -8.46 -8.12 -8.85
N GLY A 136 -8.11 -6.83 -8.84
CA GLY A 136 -8.26 -5.95 -9.99
C GLY A 136 -7.46 -6.40 -11.21
N TYR A 137 -6.20 -6.79 -11.02
CA TYR A 137 -5.37 -7.33 -12.11
C TYR A 137 -5.85 -8.71 -12.59
N LYS A 138 -6.30 -9.59 -11.69
CA LYS A 138 -6.90 -10.89 -12.08
C LYS A 138 -8.14 -10.70 -12.95
N SER A 139 -9.03 -9.77 -12.55
CA SER A 139 -10.22 -9.43 -13.36
C SER A 139 -9.85 -8.83 -14.72
N LEU A 140 -8.80 -8.00 -14.79
CA LEU A 140 -8.31 -7.48 -16.06
C LEU A 140 -7.76 -8.59 -16.96
N ILE A 141 -6.95 -9.51 -16.41
CA ILE A 141 -6.44 -10.68 -17.13
C ILE A 141 -7.60 -11.47 -17.74
N GLN A 142 -8.59 -11.84 -16.94
CA GLN A 142 -9.75 -12.60 -17.40
C GLN A 142 -10.47 -11.89 -18.54
N LYS A 143 -10.73 -10.59 -18.43
CA LYS A 143 -11.40 -9.81 -19.48
C LYS A 143 -10.58 -9.71 -20.77
N ILE A 144 -9.24 -9.68 -20.69
CA ILE A 144 -8.35 -9.70 -21.85
C ILE A 144 -8.39 -11.07 -22.51
N GLU A 145 -8.31 -12.16 -21.75
CA GLU A 145 -8.36 -13.54 -22.23
C GLU A 145 -9.71 -13.88 -22.89
N GLN A 146 -10.82 -13.30 -22.41
CA GLN A 146 -12.19 -13.52 -22.91
C GLN A 146 -12.63 -12.53 -24.00
N ASP A 147 -11.77 -11.63 -24.47
CA ASP A 147 -12.11 -10.57 -25.44
C ASP A 147 -13.23 -9.61 -25.00
N GLU A 148 -13.49 -9.52 -23.68
CA GLU A 148 -14.56 -8.69 -23.10
C GLU A 148 -14.20 -7.21 -22.98
N ILE A 149 -12.96 -6.82 -23.28
CA ILE A 149 -12.50 -5.45 -23.07
C ILE A 149 -11.63 -4.97 -24.23
N ASP A 150 -11.87 -3.73 -24.65
CA ASP A 150 -11.08 -3.02 -25.65
C ASP A 150 -9.77 -2.42 -25.07
N LYS A 151 -8.86 -2.02 -25.95
CA LYS A 151 -7.58 -1.40 -25.58
C LYS A 151 -7.75 -0.15 -24.71
N VAL A 152 -8.70 0.74 -25.03
CA VAL A 152 -8.88 2.02 -24.35
C VAL A 152 -9.32 1.83 -22.91
N ARG A 153 -10.29 0.94 -22.69
CA ARG A 153 -10.78 0.59 -21.34
C ARG A 153 -9.69 -0.13 -20.54
N SER A 154 -8.96 -1.07 -21.18
CA SER A 154 -7.84 -1.77 -20.54
C SER A 154 -6.78 -0.79 -20.04
N VAL A 155 -6.36 0.19 -20.85
CA VAL A 155 -5.39 1.23 -20.46
C VAL A 155 -5.88 2.04 -19.26
N LYS A 156 -7.18 2.42 -19.22
CA LYS A 156 -7.75 3.16 -18.08
C LYS A 156 -7.67 2.34 -16.79
N ILE A 157 -7.99 1.04 -16.84
CA ILE A 157 -7.93 0.14 -15.69
C ILE A 157 -6.48 -0.03 -15.23
N VAL A 158 -5.55 -0.30 -16.14
CA VAL A 158 -4.11 -0.42 -15.84
C VAL A 158 -3.60 0.82 -15.13
N ARG A 159 -3.86 2.02 -15.68
CA ARG A 159 -3.44 3.29 -15.06
C ARG A 159 -3.99 3.46 -13.65
N SER A 160 -5.27 3.11 -13.44
CA SER A 160 -5.90 3.19 -12.13
C SER A 160 -5.25 2.21 -11.13
N LEU A 161 -5.05 0.96 -11.51
CA LEU A 161 -4.43 -0.06 -10.65
C LEU A 161 -2.95 0.27 -10.37
N LYS A 162 -2.21 0.77 -11.36
CA LYS A 162 -0.82 1.19 -11.21
C LYS A 162 -0.68 2.34 -10.21
N ARG A 163 -1.52 3.38 -10.31
CA ARG A 163 -1.54 4.48 -9.34
C ARG A 163 -1.83 3.98 -7.93
N ARG A 164 -2.86 3.13 -7.77
CA ARG A 164 -3.18 2.53 -6.47
C ARG A 164 -2.02 1.72 -5.92
N PHE A 165 -1.34 0.94 -6.75
CA PHE A 165 -0.19 0.13 -6.32
C PHE A 165 0.99 1.00 -5.88
N ILE A 166 1.32 2.07 -6.63
CA ILE A 166 2.37 3.03 -6.25
C ILE A 166 2.03 3.68 -4.91
N LEU A 167 0.78 4.10 -4.72
CA LEU A 167 0.33 4.68 -3.45
C LEU A 167 0.48 3.70 -2.28
N VAL A 168 0.02 2.46 -2.43
CA VAL A 168 0.16 1.43 -1.38
C VAL A 168 1.63 1.17 -1.05
N LYS A 169 2.52 1.14 -2.04
CA LYS A 169 3.97 1.03 -1.80
C LYS A 169 4.50 2.18 -0.94
N LYS A 170 4.16 3.42 -1.28
CA LYS A 170 4.58 4.60 -0.52
C LYS A 170 4.04 4.60 0.90
N VAL A 171 2.75 4.34 1.08
CA VAL A 171 2.11 4.28 2.40
C VAL A 171 2.70 3.15 3.25
N SER A 172 2.97 1.99 2.64
CA SER A 172 3.60 0.86 3.36
C SER A 172 5.01 1.17 3.80
N ALA A 173 5.82 1.78 2.93
CA ALA A 173 7.17 2.21 3.28
C ALA A 173 7.16 3.23 4.43
N PHE A 174 6.19 4.16 4.41
CA PHE A 174 6.01 5.11 5.49
C PHE A 174 5.61 4.43 6.82
N TYR A 175 4.71 3.44 6.78
CA TYR A 175 4.36 2.65 7.97
C TYR A 175 5.53 1.80 8.47
N ASP A 176 6.33 1.23 7.57
CA ASP A 176 7.53 0.48 7.96
C ASP A 176 8.55 1.38 8.65
N GLU A 177 8.73 2.61 8.16
CA GLU A 177 9.59 3.60 8.80
C GLU A 177 9.05 4.06 10.16
N TRP A 178 7.74 4.37 10.23
CA TRP A 178 7.10 4.91 11.43
C TRP A 178 6.77 3.85 12.47
N LEU A 179 6.13 2.74 12.05
CA LEU A 179 5.52 1.75 12.95
C LEU A 179 6.28 0.41 12.99
N LYS A 180 7.33 0.26 12.18
CA LYS A 180 8.14 -0.98 12.06
C LYS A 180 7.30 -2.23 11.74
N LEU A 181 6.33 -2.12 10.82
CA LEU A 181 5.37 -3.19 10.49
C LEU A 181 5.91 -4.26 9.55
N ASN A 182 7.05 -4.04 8.86
CA ASN A 182 7.63 -4.99 7.90
C ASN A 182 6.68 -5.38 6.75
N LEU A 183 5.98 -4.41 6.17
CA LEU A 183 5.00 -4.61 5.10
C LEU A 183 5.61 -4.91 3.72
N SER A 184 6.93 -4.81 3.58
CA SER A 184 7.64 -4.98 2.32
C SER A 184 7.29 -6.29 1.60
N THR A 185 7.23 -7.42 2.31
CA THR A 185 6.87 -8.74 1.76
C THR A 185 5.42 -8.76 1.24
N THR A 186 4.50 -8.12 1.96
CA THR A 186 3.09 -8.01 1.57
C THR A 186 2.95 -7.20 0.28
N VAL A 187 3.69 -6.09 0.16
CA VAL A 187 3.66 -5.23 -1.02
C VAL A 187 4.29 -5.89 -2.26
N MET A 188 5.10 -6.92 -2.09
CA MET A 188 5.66 -7.69 -3.21
C MET A 188 4.66 -8.70 -3.83
N LYS A 189 3.61 -9.09 -3.11
CA LYS A 189 2.62 -10.10 -3.57
C LYS A 189 1.94 -9.81 -4.92
N PRO A 190 1.62 -8.55 -5.31
CA PRO A 190 0.99 -8.27 -6.61
C PRO A 190 1.90 -8.48 -7.84
N TYR A 191 3.23 -8.43 -7.68
CA TYR A 191 4.14 -8.43 -8.84
C TYR A 191 3.97 -9.59 -9.82
N PRO A 192 3.78 -10.86 -9.40
CA PRO A 192 3.55 -11.95 -10.35
C PRO A 192 2.29 -11.72 -11.20
N THR A 193 1.19 -11.26 -10.57
CA THR A 193 -0.07 -10.98 -11.26
C THR A 193 0.07 -9.77 -12.20
N ILE A 194 0.80 -8.73 -11.78
CA ILE A 194 1.09 -7.56 -12.62
C ILE A 194 1.90 -7.96 -13.85
N ARG A 195 2.91 -8.82 -13.70
CA ARG A 195 3.73 -9.32 -14.83
C ARG A 195 2.88 -10.10 -15.82
N LYS A 196 2.01 -11.02 -15.33
CA LYS A 196 1.09 -11.76 -16.20
C LYS A 196 0.15 -10.81 -16.95
N ALA A 197 -0.45 -9.85 -16.26
CA ALA A 197 -1.34 -8.87 -16.88
C ALA A 197 -0.62 -8.03 -17.94
N ARG A 198 0.63 -7.63 -17.67
CA ARG A 198 1.46 -6.89 -18.62
C ARG A 198 1.74 -7.70 -19.86
N TYR A 199 2.19 -8.93 -19.70
CA TYR A 199 2.48 -9.82 -20.82
C TYR A 199 1.26 -9.98 -21.74
N LEU A 200 0.10 -10.35 -21.21
CA LEU A 200 -1.13 -10.51 -21.98
C LEU A 200 -1.59 -9.21 -22.64
N PHE A 201 -1.41 -8.08 -21.97
CA PHE A 201 -1.75 -6.77 -22.53
C PHE A 201 -0.84 -6.42 -23.72
N GLU A 202 0.47 -6.62 -23.57
CA GLU A 202 1.47 -6.35 -24.63
C GLU A 202 1.28 -7.28 -25.84
N GLU A 203 0.97 -8.56 -25.60
CA GLU A 203 0.66 -9.55 -26.63
C GLU A 203 -0.57 -9.15 -27.45
N LYS A 204 -1.66 -8.71 -26.78
CA LYS A 204 -2.92 -8.39 -27.45
C LYS A 204 -2.96 -6.99 -28.08
N TYR A 205 -2.38 -5.99 -27.45
CA TYR A 205 -2.55 -4.57 -27.80
C TYR A 205 -1.25 -3.84 -28.18
N GLY A 206 -0.10 -4.52 -28.06
CA GLY A 206 1.22 -3.94 -28.28
C GLY A 206 1.78 -3.16 -27.06
N SER A 207 3.10 -2.97 -27.03
CA SER A 207 3.86 -2.48 -25.86
C SER A 207 3.65 -0.99 -25.50
N ALA A 208 3.11 -0.17 -26.38
CA ALA A 208 3.14 1.30 -26.26
C ALA A 208 2.26 1.92 -25.17
N SER A 209 1.52 1.15 -24.37
CA SER A 209 0.47 1.68 -23.50
C SER A 209 0.44 1.15 -22.06
N TRP A 210 1.43 0.34 -21.67
CA TRP A 210 1.50 -0.24 -20.32
C TRP A 210 2.11 0.68 -19.26
#